data_26931b4558fb994db11b51baf16e5e43
#
_entry.id   26931b4558fb994db11b51baf16e5e43
#
_cell.length_a   1.000
_cell.length_b   1.000
_cell.length_c   1.000
_cell.angle_alpha   90.00
_cell.angle_beta   90.00
_cell.angle_gamma   90.00
#
_symmetry.space_group_name_H-M   'P 1'
#
loop_
_entity.id
_entity.type
_entity.pdbx_description
1 polymer ?
#
loop_
_entity_poly.entity_id
_entity_poly.type
_entity_poly.pdbx_seq_one_letter_code
_entity_poly.pdbx_strand_id
1 'polypeptide(L)'
;MKEFNFKKIDAFATESSTGNPAGYIRLAELADITTAEMQQIAKELKGFVNEVGYLAQVNDFEFDLRYYSSEREVDFCGHATIAIMYDLIQTNKFLAEVPTLKINTNRGSLTVYNQTKSEDAVFIMSPVPEHKKILIDSAEFEKQLKLTLGEVDTQRPISVINAGLTTLIVPIVSLEAIIKIKPDMEELKRFCVKNQIDIIEVYTAETRNKTNDYRTRVFAPTFGYLEDPATGSGNSAFGYYLIKNDWWTEGLLTIEQNGLIGNYNVVKLQMQKDESNKIRVCFGGNAVTRIEGKYYIYK
;
A
#
# COMPACT_ATOMS: atom_id res chain seq x y z
N MET A 1 22.79 -26.51 0.30
CA MET A 1 21.99 -25.70 -0.62
C MET A 1 20.53 -25.91 -0.29
N LYS A 2 19.76 -24.83 -0.05
CA LYS A 2 18.30 -24.86 0.07
C LYS A 2 17.70 -24.22 -1.18
N GLU A 3 16.53 -24.71 -1.60
CA GLU A 3 15.80 -24.23 -2.76
C GLU A 3 14.39 -23.82 -2.32
N PHE A 4 13.92 -22.67 -2.81
CA PHE A 4 12.58 -22.15 -2.54
C PHE A 4 11.89 -21.74 -3.86
N ASN A 5 10.59 -22.00 -3.96
CA ASN A 5 9.78 -21.41 -5.02
C ASN A 5 9.64 -19.92 -4.75
N PHE A 6 10.03 -19.08 -5.69
CA PHE A 6 10.02 -17.62 -5.58
C PHE A 6 9.17 -17.01 -6.68
N LYS A 7 8.38 -16.00 -6.31
CA LYS A 7 7.70 -15.13 -7.26
C LYS A 7 8.04 -13.66 -6.98
N LYS A 8 8.14 -12.85 -8.05
CA LYS A 8 8.03 -11.40 -7.99
C LYS A 8 6.64 -11.01 -8.45
N ILE A 9 5.90 -10.34 -7.58
CA ILE A 9 4.50 -9.98 -7.80
C ILE A 9 4.36 -8.47 -7.58
N ASP A 10 3.78 -7.77 -8.55
CA ASP A 10 3.57 -6.34 -8.51
C ASP A 10 2.12 -6.05 -8.07
N ALA A 11 1.93 -5.59 -6.81
CA ALA A 11 0.62 -5.20 -6.29
C ALA A 11 0.11 -3.92 -6.97
N PHE A 12 -1.20 -3.81 -7.13
CA PHE A 12 -1.89 -2.64 -7.69
C PHE A 12 -1.51 -2.30 -9.14
N ALA A 13 -0.90 -3.25 -9.85
CA ALA A 13 -0.45 -3.03 -11.21
C ALA A 13 -1.63 -3.01 -12.19
N THR A 14 -1.54 -2.14 -13.20
CA THR A 14 -2.37 -2.20 -14.41
C THR A 14 -1.59 -2.89 -15.55
N GLU A 15 -2.21 -3.02 -16.73
CA GLU A 15 -1.52 -3.55 -17.90
C GLU A 15 -0.27 -2.72 -18.28
N SER A 16 -0.30 -1.42 -18.04
CA SER A 16 0.76 -0.47 -18.42
C SER A 16 1.65 -0.03 -17.26
N SER A 17 1.31 -0.35 -16.01
CA SER A 17 2.06 0.08 -14.83
C SER A 17 2.94 -1.02 -14.24
N THR A 18 3.87 -0.62 -13.37
CA THR A 18 4.81 -1.53 -12.72
C THR A 18 4.34 -2.02 -11.35
N GLY A 19 3.26 -1.45 -10.81
CA GLY A 19 2.79 -1.79 -9.46
C GLY A 19 3.76 -1.44 -8.35
N ASN A 20 3.52 -2.04 -7.18
CA ASN A 20 4.44 -2.03 -6.04
C ASN A 20 5.02 -3.45 -5.86
N PRO A 21 6.34 -3.66 -6.09
CA PRO A 21 6.92 -4.99 -6.19
C PRO A 21 7.11 -5.66 -4.84
N ALA A 22 6.63 -6.90 -4.71
CA ALA A 22 6.85 -7.79 -3.58
C ALA A 22 7.47 -9.11 -4.02
N GLY A 23 8.37 -9.65 -3.19
CA GLY A 23 8.83 -11.03 -3.28
C GLY A 23 7.87 -11.95 -2.53
N TYR A 24 7.70 -13.17 -3.01
CA TYR A 24 6.85 -14.17 -2.42
C TYR A 24 7.52 -15.54 -2.39
N ILE A 25 7.58 -16.14 -1.22
CA ILE A 25 8.03 -17.52 -1.01
C ILE A 25 6.94 -18.29 -0.26
N ARG A 26 6.44 -19.36 -0.89
CA ARG A 26 5.51 -20.29 -0.24
C ARG A 26 6.30 -21.43 0.38
N LEU A 27 6.02 -21.71 1.65
CA LEU A 27 6.61 -22.74 2.48
C LEU A 27 5.58 -23.82 2.82
N ALA A 28 6.01 -25.03 3.13
CA ALA A 28 5.15 -26.02 3.76
C ALA A 28 4.87 -25.62 5.22
N GLU A 29 5.92 -25.25 5.96
CA GLU A 29 5.85 -24.71 7.31
C GLU A 29 6.81 -23.52 7.47
N LEU A 30 6.49 -22.55 8.33
CA LEU A 30 7.40 -21.43 8.60
C LEU A 30 8.77 -21.87 9.15
N ALA A 31 8.81 -23.04 9.81
CA ALA A 31 10.04 -23.64 10.34
C ALA A 31 11.02 -24.14 9.27
N ASP A 32 10.61 -24.26 8.01
CA ASP A 32 11.48 -24.71 6.89
C ASP A 32 12.61 -23.72 6.58
N ILE A 33 12.45 -22.47 7.03
CA ILE A 33 13.39 -21.39 6.84
C ILE A 33 13.65 -20.65 8.17
N THR A 34 14.88 -20.29 8.44
CA THR A 34 15.24 -19.51 9.60
C THR A 34 15.04 -18.00 9.39
N THR A 35 14.87 -17.23 10.46
CA THR A 35 14.78 -15.77 10.40
C THR A 35 16.01 -15.13 9.74
N ALA A 36 17.19 -15.72 9.97
CA ALA A 36 18.44 -15.28 9.33
C ALA A 36 18.44 -15.50 7.83
N GLU A 37 17.92 -16.64 7.36
CA GLU A 37 17.78 -16.94 5.93
C GLU A 37 16.71 -16.04 5.27
N MET A 38 15.58 -15.79 5.95
CA MET A 38 14.55 -14.83 5.46
C MET A 38 15.14 -13.43 5.27
N GLN A 39 15.91 -12.95 6.25
CA GLN A 39 16.58 -11.66 6.19
C GLN A 39 17.67 -11.61 5.11
N GLN A 40 18.41 -12.69 4.93
CA GLN A 40 19.43 -12.80 3.88
C GLN A 40 18.78 -12.65 2.48
N ILE A 41 17.71 -13.40 2.21
CA ILE A 41 16.98 -13.33 0.94
C ILE A 41 16.49 -11.90 0.66
N ALA A 42 15.87 -11.26 1.66
CA ALA A 42 15.39 -9.90 1.51
C ALA A 42 16.51 -8.88 1.23
N LYS A 43 17.69 -9.07 1.86
CA LYS A 43 18.89 -8.27 1.59
C LYS A 43 19.42 -8.44 0.17
N GLU A 44 19.51 -9.68 -0.30
CA GLU A 44 20.03 -10.02 -1.64
C GLU A 44 19.09 -9.50 -2.75
N LEU A 45 17.78 -9.39 -2.47
CA LEU A 45 16.77 -8.87 -3.38
C LEU A 45 16.56 -7.36 -3.29
N LYS A 46 17.38 -6.63 -2.51
CA LYS A 46 17.32 -5.17 -2.37
C LYS A 46 17.36 -4.48 -3.74
N GLY A 47 16.39 -3.59 -3.99
CA GLY A 47 16.24 -2.87 -5.26
C GLY A 47 15.53 -3.66 -6.36
N PHE A 48 15.25 -4.96 -6.13
CA PHE A 48 14.44 -5.78 -7.02
C PHE A 48 13.00 -5.92 -6.51
N VAL A 49 12.84 -6.09 -5.20
CA VAL A 49 11.57 -6.01 -4.47
C VAL A 49 11.75 -5.17 -3.21
N ASN A 50 10.68 -4.57 -2.72
CA ASN A 50 10.72 -3.77 -1.49
C ASN A 50 10.75 -4.67 -0.26
N GLU A 51 9.84 -5.66 -0.20
CA GLU A 51 9.76 -6.67 0.85
C GLU A 51 9.59 -8.06 0.24
N VAL A 52 10.00 -9.08 1.01
CA VAL A 52 9.74 -10.49 0.72
C VAL A 52 8.75 -11.02 1.77
N GLY A 53 7.63 -11.57 1.31
CA GLY A 53 6.67 -12.27 2.15
C GLY A 53 6.89 -13.79 2.13
N TYR A 54 6.83 -14.40 3.31
CA TYR A 54 6.94 -15.83 3.53
C TYR A 54 5.62 -16.35 4.05
N LEU A 55 4.95 -17.21 3.28
CA LEU A 55 3.62 -17.73 3.59
C LEU A 55 3.68 -19.23 3.85
N ALA A 56 3.09 -19.66 4.96
CA ALA A 56 2.79 -21.05 5.26
C ALA A 56 1.28 -21.24 5.52
N GLN A 57 0.74 -22.37 5.08
CA GLN A 57 -0.67 -22.69 5.29
C GLN A 57 -0.88 -23.33 6.67
N VAL A 58 -1.81 -22.77 7.47
CA VAL A 58 -2.19 -23.32 8.79
C VAL A 58 -3.37 -24.29 8.66
N ASN A 59 -4.39 -23.91 7.87
CA ASN A 59 -5.51 -24.75 7.51
C ASN A 59 -6.11 -24.29 6.17
N ASP A 60 -7.26 -24.82 5.76
CA ASP A 60 -7.85 -24.52 4.44
C ASP A 60 -8.10 -23.03 4.18
N PHE A 61 -8.27 -22.22 5.23
CA PHE A 61 -8.66 -20.81 5.14
C PHE A 61 -7.72 -19.86 5.90
N GLU A 62 -6.68 -20.38 6.53
CA GLU A 62 -5.80 -19.61 7.41
C GLU A 62 -4.33 -19.82 7.05
N PHE A 63 -3.58 -18.72 7.02
CA PHE A 63 -2.17 -18.69 6.61
C PHE A 63 -1.35 -17.85 7.59
N ASP A 64 -0.15 -18.31 7.89
CA ASP A 64 0.87 -17.52 8.56
C ASP A 64 1.68 -16.77 7.53
N LEU A 65 1.95 -15.48 7.80
CA LEU A 65 2.67 -14.59 6.88
C LEU A 65 3.68 -13.74 7.63
N ARG A 66 4.95 -13.76 7.16
CA ARG A 66 6.05 -12.95 7.66
C ARG A 66 6.62 -12.10 6.55
N TYR A 67 7.08 -10.89 6.89
CA TYR A 67 7.60 -9.93 5.90
C TYR A 67 8.98 -9.46 6.31
N TYR A 68 9.87 -9.37 5.35
CA TYR A 68 11.23 -8.87 5.53
C TYR A 68 11.56 -7.82 4.48
N SER A 69 11.93 -6.64 4.92
CA SER A 69 12.62 -5.65 4.09
C SER A 69 14.12 -5.99 4.02
N SER A 70 14.87 -5.28 3.19
CA SER A 70 16.33 -5.47 3.14
C SER A 70 17.03 -5.18 4.48
N GLU A 71 16.38 -4.46 5.41
CA GLU A 71 16.99 -4.00 6.65
C GLU A 71 16.54 -4.82 7.88
N ARG A 72 15.29 -5.28 7.88
CA ARG A 72 14.69 -5.95 9.06
C ARG A 72 13.40 -6.67 8.73
N GLU A 73 12.93 -7.50 9.69
CA GLU A 73 11.55 -7.98 9.72
C GLU A 73 10.58 -6.79 9.89
N VAL A 74 9.45 -6.87 9.19
CA VAL A 74 8.36 -5.88 9.23
C VAL A 74 7.10 -6.55 9.75
N ASP A 75 6.46 -5.96 10.76
CA ASP A 75 5.29 -6.57 11.42
C ASP A 75 4.12 -6.80 10.48
N PHE A 76 3.97 -5.91 9.49
CA PHE A 76 2.93 -5.98 8.47
C PHE A 76 3.33 -5.17 7.23
N CYS A 77 3.07 -5.73 6.04
CA CYS A 77 3.29 -5.05 4.77
C CYS A 77 2.04 -5.14 3.89
N GLY A 78 1.36 -4.01 3.66
CA GLY A 78 0.08 -3.96 2.96
C GLY A 78 0.17 -4.42 1.51
N HIS A 79 1.10 -3.85 0.71
CA HIS A 79 1.22 -4.21 -0.71
C HIS A 79 1.68 -5.66 -0.91
N ALA A 80 2.62 -6.15 -0.09
CA ALA A 80 3.04 -7.54 -0.16
C ALA A 80 1.90 -8.50 0.20
N THR A 81 1.05 -8.13 1.18
CA THR A 81 -0.16 -8.92 1.49
C THR A 81 -1.13 -8.98 0.32
N ILE A 82 -1.42 -7.83 -0.31
CA ILE A 82 -2.30 -7.78 -1.50
C ILE A 82 -1.71 -8.65 -2.62
N ALA A 83 -0.42 -8.50 -2.92
CA ALA A 83 0.26 -9.29 -3.96
C ALA A 83 0.16 -10.79 -3.73
N ILE A 84 0.52 -11.23 -2.54
CA ILE A 84 0.59 -12.65 -2.17
C ILE A 84 -0.80 -13.27 -2.12
N MET A 85 -1.76 -12.62 -1.46
CA MET A 85 -3.10 -13.17 -1.30
C MET A 85 -3.88 -13.17 -2.61
N TYR A 86 -3.69 -12.15 -3.45
CA TYR A 86 -4.28 -12.13 -4.79
C TYR A 86 -3.75 -13.29 -5.66
N ASP A 87 -2.42 -13.47 -5.74
CA ASP A 87 -1.81 -14.58 -6.50
C ASP A 87 -2.24 -15.95 -5.95
N LEU A 88 -2.26 -16.12 -4.64
CA LEU A 88 -2.68 -17.36 -3.98
C LEU A 88 -4.12 -17.74 -4.33
N ILE A 89 -5.02 -16.76 -4.30
CA ILE A 89 -6.45 -16.97 -4.62
C ILE A 89 -6.63 -17.25 -6.11
N GLN A 90 -5.99 -16.49 -6.99
CA GLN A 90 -6.10 -16.65 -8.44
C GLN A 90 -5.53 -18.00 -8.93
N THR A 91 -4.50 -18.51 -8.27
CA THR A 91 -3.86 -19.79 -8.64
C THR A 91 -4.50 -21.00 -7.97
N ASN A 92 -5.47 -20.82 -7.06
CA ASN A 92 -6.13 -21.91 -6.34
C ASN A 92 -7.66 -21.86 -6.52
N LYS A 93 -8.20 -22.78 -7.33
CA LYS A 93 -9.63 -22.85 -7.64
C LYS A 93 -10.55 -22.96 -6.40
N PHE A 94 -10.09 -23.62 -5.35
CA PHE A 94 -10.85 -23.73 -4.10
C PHE A 94 -10.91 -22.39 -3.37
N LEU A 95 -9.76 -21.72 -3.21
CA LEU A 95 -9.69 -20.41 -2.55
C LEU A 95 -10.42 -19.31 -3.32
N ALA A 96 -10.49 -19.42 -4.65
CA ALA A 96 -11.22 -18.48 -5.49
C ALA A 96 -12.73 -18.40 -5.16
N GLU A 97 -13.30 -19.45 -4.57
CA GLU A 97 -14.71 -19.50 -4.14
C GLU A 97 -14.91 -19.07 -2.66
N VAL A 98 -13.83 -18.90 -1.91
CA VAL A 98 -13.89 -18.56 -0.49
C VAL A 98 -14.00 -17.05 -0.33
N PRO A 99 -15.06 -16.50 0.30
CA PRO A 99 -15.27 -15.05 0.37
C PRO A 99 -14.28 -14.34 1.32
N THR A 100 -13.78 -15.05 2.34
CA THR A 100 -12.83 -14.48 3.31
C THR A 100 -11.80 -15.51 3.72
N LEU A 101 -10.55 -15.03 3.85
CA LEU A 101 -9.42 -15.80 4.34
C LEU A 101 -8.83 -15.10 5.57
N LYS A 102 -8.10 -15.83 6.38
CA LYS A 102 -7.41 -15.29 7.55
C LYS A 102 -5.90 -15.35 7.35
N ILE A 103 -5.21 -14.30 7.69
CA ILE A 103 -3.74 -14.27 7.78
C ILE A 103 -3.30 -13.92 9.19
N ASN A 104 -2.25 -14.56 9.68
CA ASN A 104 -1.60 -14.26 10.95
C ASN A 104 -0.25 -13.61 10.66
N THR A 105 -0.05 -12.43 11.19
CA THR A 105 1.16 -11.63 11.05
C THR A 105 1.71 -11.25 12.42
N ASN A 106 2.89 -10.64 12.50
CA ASN A 106 3.41 -10.12 13.77
C ASN A 106 2.53 -9.01 14.36
N ARG A 107 1.70 -8.36 13.53
CA ARG A 107 0.73 -7.35 13.96
C ARG A 107 -0.58 -7.96 14.49
N GLY A 108 -0.75 -9.26 14.38
CA GLY A 108 -1.96 -10.01 14.73
C GLY A 108 -2.65 -10.63 13.53
N SER A 109 -3.84 -11.16 13.77
CA SER A 109 -4.66 -11.80 12.74
C SER A 109 -5.49 -10.77 11.99
N LEU A 110 -5.57 -10.91 10.67
CA LEU A 110 -6.30 -10.03 9.77
C LEU A 110 -7.19 -10.85 8.84
N THR A 111 -8.34 -10.28 8.46
CA THR A 111 -9.22 -10.85 7.44
C THR A 111 -8.86 -10.29 6.07
N VAL A 112 -8.70 -11.18 5.10
CA VAL A 112 -8.58 -10.87 3.67
C VAL A 112 -9.94 -11.12 3.04
N TYR A 113 -10.55 -10.10 2.46
CA TYR A 113 -11.81 -10.19 1.73
C TYR A 113 -11.51 -10.49 0.27
N ASN A 114 -12.00 -11.61 -0.22
CA ASN A 114 -11.83 -12.03 -1.61
C ASN A 114 -12.95 -11.44 -2.47
N GLN A 115 -12.62 -10.49 -3.31
CA GLN A 115 -13.48 -9.94 -4.34
C GLN A 115 -12.82 -10.03 -5.73
N THR A 116 -11.99 -11.04 -5.93
CA THR A 116 -11.25 -11.23 -7.19
C THR A 116 -12.18 -11.44 -8.39
N LYS A 117 -13.39 -11.98 -8.17
CA LYS A 117 -14.38 -12.21 -9.24
C LYS A 117 -15.22 -10.97 -9.57
N SER A 118 -15.60 -10.18 -8.58
CA SER A 118 -16.48 -9.00 -8.76
C SER A 118 -15.71 -7.73 -9.04
N GLU A 119 -14.60 -7.54 -8.33
CA GLU A 119 -13.83 -6.29 -8.32
C GLU A 119 -12.39 -6.45 -8.82
N ASP A 120 -12.00 -7.65 -9.24
CA ASP A 120 -10.59 -7.95 -9.55
C ASP A 120 -9.66 -7.46 -8.42
N ALA A 121 -9.98 -7.82 -7.18
CA ALA A 121 -9.26 -7.33 -6.00
C ALA A 121 -9.37 -8.26 -4.79
N VAL A 122 -8.37 -8.18 -3.92
CA VAL A 122 -8.47 -8.59 -2.52
C VAL A 122 -8.41 -7.34 -1.65
N PHE A 123 -9.10 -7.36 -0.50
CA PHE A 123 -9.14 -6.21 0.40
C PHE A 123 -8.72 -6.60 1.82
N ILE A 124 -8.13 -5.63 2.52
CA ILE A 124 -7.70 -5.76 3.92
C ILE A 124 -8.21 -4.54 4.68
N MET A 125 -8.77 -4.77 5.87
CA MET A 125 -9.21 -3.69 6.74
C MET A 125 -8.01 -2.95 7.31
N SER A 126 -8.00 -1.63 7.13
CA SER A 126 -6.96 -0.77 7.69
C SER A 126 -7.11 -0.63 9.22
N PRO A 127 -6.10 -0.18 9.96
CA PRO A 127 -6.22 0.15 11.36
C PRO A 127 -7.30 1.21 11.66
N VAL A 128 -7.75 1.29 12.92
CA VAL A 128 -8.62 2.37 13.39
C VAL A 128 -7.91 3.72 13.15
N PRO A 129 -8.57 4.72 12.54
CA PRO A 129 -7.91 5.98 12.25
C PRO A 129 -7.68 6.80 13.52
N GLU A 130 -6.52 7.44 13.59
CA GLU A 130 -6.22 8.48 14.58
C GLU A 130 -6.08 9.81 13.85
N HIS A 131 -6.99 10.76 14.15
CA HIS A 131 -6.92 12.13 13.62
C HIS A 131 -6.01 12.98 14.49
N LYS A 132 -4.88 13.40 13.91
CA LYS A 132 -3.89 14.22 14.64
C LYS A 132 -4.12 15.69 14.41
N LYS A 133 -3.99 16.48 15.48
CA LYS A 133 -3.93 17.94 15.38
C LYS A 133 -2.46 18.33 15.25
N ILE A 134 -2.03 18.57 14.04
CA ILE A 134 -0.68 19.09 13.77
C ILE A 134 -0.86 20.47 13.14
N LEU A 135 -0.22 21.48 13.73
CA LEU A 135 -0.13 22.82 13.15
C LEU A 135 1.06 22.81 12.18
N ILE A 136 0.78 22.61 10.90
CA ILE A 136 1.78 22.72 9.86
C ILE A 136 1.52 24.05 9.13
N ASP A 137 2.55 24.87 9.00
CA ASP A 137 2.50 26.06 8.19
C ASP A 137 2.37 25.65 6.70
N SER A 138 1.31 26.13 6.05
CA SER A 138 1.04 25.83 4.64
C SER A 138 2.20 26.24 3.75
N ALA A 139 2.83 27.40 4.01
CA ALA A 139 3.97 27.88 3.27
C ALA A 139 5.19 26.95 3.40
N GLU A 140 5.36 26.26 4.54
CA GLU A 140 6.46 25.32 4.74
C GLU A 140 6.29 24.08 3.86
N PHE A 141 5.13 23.41 3.84
CA PHE A 141 4.97 22.21 3.01
C PHE A 141 4.87 22.53 1.51
N GLU A 142 4.24 23.65 1.13
CA GLU A 142 4.24 24.11 -0.27
C GLU A 142 5.67 24.24 -0.81
N LYS A 143 6.55 24.85 -0.03
CA LYS A 143 7.98 24.95 -0.36
C LYS A 143 8.63 23.58 -0.49
N GLN A 144 8.38 22.66 0.44
CA GLN A 144 8.97 21.32 0.42
C GLN A 144 8.50 20.49 -0.78
N LEU A 145 7.23 20.61 -1.16
CA LEU A 145 6.67 19.96 -2.35
C LEU A 145 7.00 20.70 -3.66
N LYS A 146 7.65 21.87 -3.58
CA LYS A 146 7.96 22.76 -4.72
C LYS A 146 6.69 23.14 -5.50
N LEU A 147 5.61 23.37 -4.77
CA LEU A 147 4.36 23.86 -5.33
C LEU A 147 4.47 25.37 -5.63
N THR A 148 3.77 25.79 -6.65
CA THR A 148 3.60 27.21 -6.97
C THR A 148 2.32 27.75 -6.31
N LEU A 149 2.26 29.07 -6.14
CA LEU A 149 1.09 29.71 -5.54
C LEU A 149 -0.19 29.36 -6.31
N GLY A 150 -1.21 28.89 -5.57
CA GLY A 150 -2.49 28.48 -6.12
C GLY A 150 -2.60 27.03 -6.59
N GLU A 151 -1.57 26.20 -6.43
CA GLU A 151 -1.64 24.77 -6.73
C GLU A 151 -2.23 23.92 -5.60
N VAL A 152 -2.25 24.43 -4.37
CA VAL A 152 -3.02 23.82 -3.26
C VAL A 152 -4.48 24.24 -3.35
N ASP A 153 -5.41 23.29 -3.25
CA ASP A 153 -6.84 23.57 -3.16
C ASP A 153 -7.21 24.04 -1.75
N THR A 154 -7.27 25.35 -1.57
CA THR A 154 -7.57 26.00 -0.28
C THR A 154 -9.03 25.83 0.18
N GLN A 155 -9.92 25.32 -0.68
CA GLN A 155 -11.31 25.03 -0.32
C GLN A 155 -11.46 23.70 0.42
N ARG A 156 -10.42 22.89 0.42
CA ARG A 156 -10.38 21.57 1.08
C ARG A 156 -9.37 21.58 2.22
N PRO A 157 -9.71 21.00 3.39
CA PRO A 157 -8.82 21.04 4.55
C PRO A 157 -7.63 20.11 4.36
N ILE A 158 -6.46 20.58 4.78
CA ILE A 158 -5.30 19.71 4.98
C ILE A 158 -5.51 18.96 6.29
N SER A 159 -5.16 17.68 6.32
CA SER A 159 -5.36 16.83 7.50
C SER A 159 -4.17 15.91 7.74
N VAL A 160 -3.98 15.51 8.99
CA VAL A 160 -3.04 14.45 9.37
C VAL A 160 -3.82 13.31 10.00
N ILE A 161 -3.73 12.14 9.39
CA ILE A 161 -4.45 10.93 9.82
C ILE A 161 -3.48 9.77 9.86
N ASN A 162 -3.50 9.02 10.97
CA ASN A 162 -2.79 7.75 11.06
C ASN A 162 -3.80 6.61 10.84
N ALA A 163 -3.62 5.87 9.75
CA ALA A 163 -4.35 4.63 9.44
C ALA A 163 -3.38 3.47 9.20
N GLY A 164 -2.31 3.41 10.03
CA GLY A 164 -1.16 2.52 9.91
C GLY A 164 0.15 3.28 9.73
N LEU A 165 0.11 4.39 8.99
CA LEU A 165 1.17 5.39 8.88
C LEU A 165 0.58 6.78 9.12
N THR A 166 1.35 7.65 9.76
CA THR A 166 0.97 9.07 9.94
C THR A 166 1.09 9.79 8.61
N THR A 167 -0.05 10.07 7.99
CA THR A 167 -0.16 10.60 6.64
C THR A 167 -0.59 12.06 6.67
N LEU A 168 0.20 12.96 6.10
CA LEU A 168 -0.21 14.34 5.78
C LEU A 168 -0.95 14.31 4.43
N ILE A 169 -2.22 14.71 4.42
CA ILE A 169 -3.09 14.71 3.24
C ILE A 169 -3.22 16.14 2.73
N VAL A 170 -2.81 16.37 1.47
CA VAL A 170 -2.77 17.70 0.85
C VAL A 170 -3.58 17.71 -0.45
N PRO A 171 -4.66 18.51 -0.53
CA PRO A 171 -5.45 18.67 -1.74
C PRO A 171 -4.72 19.53 -2.79
N ILE A 172 -4.71 19.09 -4.04
CA ILE A 172 -4.09 19.77 -5.19
C ILE A 172 -5.17 20.08 -6.23
N VAL A 173 -5.10 21.26 -6.83
CA VAL A 173 -6.16 21.78 -7.72
C VAL A 173 -6.36 20.99 -9.00
N SER A 174 -5.31 20.32 -9.54
CA SER A 174 -5.42 19.66 -10.85
C SER A 174 -4.45 18.49 -11.03
N LEU A 175 -4.75 17.63 -12.04
CA LEU A 175 -3.88 16.56 -12.47
C LEU A 175 -2.53 17.09 -12.98
N GLU A 176 -2.53 18.22 -13.67
CA GLU A 176 -1.29 18.84 -14.16
C GLU A 176 -0.39 19.27 -12.98
N ALA A 177 -0.96 19.93 -11.97
CA ALA A 177 -0.23 20.37 -10.79
C ALA A 177 0.35 19.19 -10.00
N ILE A 178 -0.44 18.14 -9.76
CA ILE A 178 0.03 16.98 -8.98
C ILE A 178 1.17 16.23 -9.68
N ILE A 179 1.14 16.11 -11.01
CA ILE A 179 2.20 15.43 -11.79
C ILE A 179 3.51 16.23 -11.80
N LYS A 180 3.44 17.55 -11.73
CA LYS A 180 4.64 18.44 -11.73
C LYS A 180 5.42 18.41 -10.42
N ILE A 181 4.84 17.94 -9.32
CA ILE A 181 5.49 17.90 -8.01
C ILE A 181 6.79 17.10 -8.07
N LYS A 182 7.93 17.74 -7.74
CA LYS A 182 9.27 17.14 -7.73
C LYS A 182 10.06 17.63 -6.51
N PRO A 183 9.76 17.12 -5.31
CA PRO A 183 10.44 17.55 -4.09
C PRO A 183 11.88 17.03 -4.05
N ASP A 184 12.69 17.67 -3.22
CA ASP A 184 13.99 17.13 -2.83
C ASP A 184 13.79 16.10 -1.71
N MET A 185 14.40 14.93 -1.85
CA MET A 185 14.21 13.84 -0.91
C MET A 185 14.71 14.17 0.51
N GLU A 186 15.90 14.78 0.61
CA GLU A 186 16.51 15.04 1.92
C GLU A 186 15.82 16.21 2.64
N GLU A 187 15.39 17.23 1.91
CA GLU A 187 14.59 18.32 2.46
C GLU A 187 13.23 17.83 2.94
N LEU A 188 12.55 17.06 2.11
CA LEU A 188 11.24 16.48 2.46
C LEU A 188 11.35 15.51 3.66
N LYS A 189 12.44 14.72 3.75
CA LYS A 189 12.70 13.85 4.89
C LYS A 189 12.87 14.64 6.19
N ARG A 190 13.66 15.73 6.16
CA ARG A 190 13.82 16.61 7.34
C ARG A 190 12.49 17.21 7.79
N PHE A 191 11.67 17.64 6.83
CA PHE A 191 10.32 18.14 7.12
C PHE A 191 9.43 17.08 7.76
N CYS A 192 9.37 15.87 7.20
CA CYS A 192 8.59 14.76 7.73
C CYS A 192 9.01 14.37 9.15
N VAL A 193 10.31 14.22 9.40
CA VAL A 193 10.85 13.87 10.73
C VAL A 193 10.54 14.97 11.75
N LYS A 194 10.74 16.25 11.40
CA LYS A 194 10.43 17.40 12.27
C LYS A 194 8.97 17.40 12.70
N ASN A 195 8.06 17.08 11.80
CA ASN A 195 6.62 17.14 12.01
C ASN A 195 5.99 15.80 12.43
N GLN A 196 6.79 14.75 12.67
CA GLN A 196 6.34 13.40 13.02
C GLN A 196 5.34 12.81 11.98
N ILE A 197 5.63 13.05 10.71
CA ILE A 197 4.89 12.53 9.56
C ILE A 197 5.67 11.38 8.98
N ASP A 198 5.00 10.25 8.70
CA ASP A 198 5.63 9.11 8.05
C ASP A 198 5.63 9.30 6.52
N ILE A 199 4.50 9.72 5.95
CA ILE A 199 4.30 9.92 4.51
C ILE A 199 3.46 11.17 4.22
N ILE A 200 3.62 11.73 3.02
CA ILE A 200 2.77 12.80 2.50
C ILE A 200 1.98 12.27 1.31
N GLU A 201 0.66 12.34 1.39
CA GLU A 201 -0.24 12.01 0.30
C GLU A 201 -0.86 13.28 -0.28
N VAL A 202 -0.51 13.59 -1.52
CA VAL A 202 -1.15 14.65 -2.29
C VAL A 202 -2.23 14.04 -3.18
N TYR A 203 -3.35 14.73 -3.35
CA TYR A 203 -4.46 14.21 -4.15
C TYR A 203 -5.18 15.28 -4.95
N THR A 204 -5.86 14.85 -6.02
CA THR A 204 -6.81 15.65 -6.79
C THR A 204 -7.98 14.80 -7.26
N ALA A 205 -9.15 15.41 -7.50
CA ALA A 205 -10.29 14.75 -8.12
C ALA A 205 -10.18 14.65 -9.64
N GLU A 206 -9.14 15.24 -10.24
CA GLU A 206 -8.86 15.09 -11.66
C GLU A 206 -8.06 13.81 -11.93
N THR A 207 -8.60 12.92 -12.73
CA THR A 207 -8.01 11.62 -13.07
C THR A 207 -7.66 11.52 -14.55
N ARG A 208 -6.71 10.65 -14.88
CA ARG A 208 -6.41 10.32 -16.28
C ARG A 208 -7.51 9.50 -16.91
N ASN A 209 -7.98 8.46 -16.24
CA ASN A 209 -9.16 7.70 -16.64
C ASN A 209 -10.38 8.24 -15.91
N LYS A 210 -11.35 8.74 -16.65
CA LYS A 210 -12.56 9.39 -16.10
C LYS A 210 -13.52 8.44 -15.38
N THR A 211 -13.26 7.14 -15.39
CA THR A 211 -13.98 6.16 -14.56
C THR A 211 -13.37 5.98 -13.17
N ASN A 212 -12.17 6.52 -12.93
CA ASN A 212 -11.53 6.54 -11.62
C ASN A 212 -11.91 7.82 -10.84
N ASP A 213 -11.88 7.74 -9.52
CA ASP A 213 -12.43 8.80 -8.64
C ASP A 213 -11.40 9.87 -8.29
N TYR A 214 -10.16 9.44 -7.99
CA TYR A 214 -9.10 10.33 -7.53
C TYR A 214 -7.75 9.97 -8.14
N ARG A 215 -6.85 10.97 -8.15
CA ARG A 215 -5.43 10.79 -8.39
C ARG A 215 -4.67 11.12 -7.13
N THR A 216 -3.74 10.23 -6.71
CA THR A 216 -2.84 10.45 -5.57
C THR A 216 -1.38 10.29 -5.96
N ARG A 217 -0.50 10.89 -5.17
CA ARG A 217 0.92 10.55 -5.09
C ARG A 217 1.31 10.48 -3.63
N VAL A 218 2.13 9.51 -3.29
CA VAL A 218 2.57 9.29 -1.91
C VAL A 218 4.08 9.43 -1.83
N PHE A 219 4.54 10.45 -1.11
CA PHE A 219 5.95 10.68 -0.83
C PHE A 219 6.32 10.06 0.50
N ALA A 220 7.36 9.22 0.51
CA ALA A 220 7.76 8.38 1.64
C ALA A 220 9.26 8.51 1.99
N PRO A 221 9.80 9.73 2.17
CA PRO A 221 11.24 9.95 2.32
C PRO A 221 11.81 9.36 3.62
N THR A 222 10.97 9.14 4.64
CA THR A 222 11.36 8.51 5.90
C THR A 222 11.68 7.02 5.75
N PHE A 223 11.20 6.39 4.67
CA PHE A 223 11.45 4.98 4.35
C PHE A 223 12.65 4.77 3.41
N GLY A 224 13.36 5.84 3.04
CA GLY A 224 14.57 5.77 2.22
C GLY A 224 14.33 5.85 0.71
N TYR A 225 13.12 6.18 0.27
CA TYR A 225 12.78 6.45 -1.12
C TYR A 225 11.83 7.65 -1.23
N LEU A 226 11.87 8.36 -2.37
CA LEU A 226 11.11 9.60 -2.52
C LEU A 226 9.62 9.36 -2.65
N GLU A 227 9.20 8.41 -3.48
CA GLU A 227 7.80 8.17 -3.81
C GLU A 227 7.48 6.68 -3.74
N ASP A 228 6.39 6.32 -3.06
CA ASP A 228 5.84 4.97 -3.04
C ASP A 228 4.89 4.78 -4.23
N PRO A 229 5.11 3.76 -5.07
CA PRO A 229 4.36 3.60 -6.31
C PRO A 229 2.87 3.28 -6.09
N ALA A 230 2.51 2.59 -5.00
CA ALA A 230 1.13 2.32 -4.61
C ALA A 230 1.07 1.93 -3.12
N THR A 231 0.24 2.65 -2.33
CA THR A 231 0.26 2.62 -0.87
C THR A 231 -1.10 2.31 -0.28
N GLY A 232 -1.26 1.16 0.36
CA GLY A 232 -2.52 0.80 1.03
C GLY A 232 -2.82 1.69 2.24
N SER A 233 -1.83 1.94 3.11
CA SER A 233 -1.99 2.74 4.34
C SER A 233 -2.24 4.23 4.05
N GLY A 234 -1.55 4.81 3.07
CA GLY A 234 -1.77 6.19 2.65
C GLY A 234 -3.20 6.37 2.14
N ASN A 235 -3.58 5.59 1.12
CA ASN A 235 -4.94 5.65 0.59
C ASN A 235 -6.02 5.30 1.63
N SER A 236 -5.71 4.48 2.65
CA SER A 236 -6.64 4.27 3.78
C SER A 236 -6.84 5.54 4.60
N ALA A 237 -5.76 6.28 4.90
CA ALA A 237 -5.84 7.57 5.58
C ALA A 237 -6.64 8.58 4.73
N PHE A 238 -6.44 8.59 3.42
CA PHE A 238 -7.22 9.38 2.48
C PHE A 238 -8.70 8.97 2.47
N GLY A 239 -9.03 7.69 2.50
CA GLY A 239 -10.41 7.21 2.63
C GLY A 239 -11.09 7.73 3.90
N TYR A 240 -10.42 7.68 5.06
CA TYR A 240 -10.96 8.27 6.29
C TYR A 240 -11.07 9.79 6.25
N TYR A 241 -10.17 10.46 5.52
CA TYR A 241 -10.28 11.88 5.26
C TYR A 241 -11.55 12.21 4.46
N LEU A 242 -11.87 11.43 3.44
CA LEU A 242 -13.09 11.60 2.63
C LEU A 242 -14.34 11.35 3.47
N ILE A 243 -14.37 10.28 4.28
CA ILE A 243 -15.49 9.97 5.18
C ILE A 243 -15.72 11.11 6.19
N LYS A 244 -14.65 11.62 6.80
CA LYS A 244 -14.73 12.71 7.78
C LYS A 244 -15.35 14.00 7.23
N ASN A 245 -15.19 14.24 5.93
CA ASN A 245 -15.69 15.44 5.26
C ASN A 245 -16.99 15.18 4.47
N ASP A 246 -17.63 14.00 4.65
CA ASP A 246 -18.86 13.59 3.96
C ASP A 246 -18.73 13.56 2.42
N TRP A 247 -17.51 13.31 1.91
CA TRP A 247 -17.22 13.20 0.46
C TRP A 247 -17.20 11.76 -0.05
N TRP A 248 -17.30 10.80 0.84
CA TRP A 248 -17.45 9.37 0.53
C TRP A 248 -18.40 8.73 1.53
N THR A 249 -19.58 8.32 1.08
CA THR A 249 -20.65 7.77 1.92
C THR A 249 -20.97 6.32 1.59
N GLU A 250 -20.67 5.88 0.37
CA GLU A 250 -20.92 4.51 -0.11
C GLU A 250 -20.11 4.20 -1.37
N GLY A 251 -20.14 2.94 -1.79
CA GLY A 251 -19.52 2.48 -3.03
C GLY A 251 -18.02 2.17 -2.92
N LEU A 252 -17.49 1.70 -4.03
CA LEU A 252 -16.08 1.45 -4.24
C LEU A 252 -15.42 2.72 -4.76
N LEU A 253 -14.27 3.10 -4.20
CA LEU A 253 -13.40 4.12 -4.79
C LEU A 253 -12.24 3.47 -5.54
N THR A 254 -11.96 4.00 -6.72
CA THR A 254 -10.83 3.60 -7.56
C THR A 254 -9.85 4.77 -7.69
N ILE A 255 -8.64 4.59 -7.15
CA ILE A 255 -7.65 5.64 -7.00
C ILE A 255 -6.46 5.34 -7.90
N GLU A 256 -6.14 6.27 -8.79
CA GLU A 256 -4.89 6.25 -9.56
C GLU A 256 -3.75 6.72 -8.66
N GLN A 257 -2.64 6.00 -8.58
CA GLN A 257 -1.47 6.43 -7.82
C GLN A 257 -0.20 6.38 -8.65
N ASN A 258 0.63 7.35 -8.52
CA ASN A 258 2.03 7.65 -8.84
C ASN A 258 2.20 8.94 -9.68
N GLY A 259 3.47 9.30 -10.01
CA GLY A 259 3.82 10.50 -10.80
C GLY A 259 3.75 10.33 -12.33
N LEU A 260 3.31 9.17 -12.85
CA LEU A 260 3.29 8.87 -14.29
C LEU A 260 1.89 9.02 -14.86
N ILE A 261 1.69 9.98 -15.77
CA ILE A 261 0.35 10.34 -16.24
C ILE A 261 -0.43 9.18 -16.88
N GLY A 262 0.23 8.32 -17.65
CA GLY A 262 -0.41 7.21 -18.39
C GLY A 262 -0.18 5.82 -17.78
N ASN A 263 0.78 5.67 -16.87
CA ASN A 263 1.21 4.38 -16.33
C ASN A 263 0.99 4.34 -14.81
N TYR A 264 -0.20 4.75 -14.37
CA TYR A 264 -0.58 4.77 -12.97
C TYR A 264 -0.93 3.39 -12.44
N ASN A 265 -0.72 3.19 -11.15
CA ASN A 265 -1.20 2.05 -10.39
C ASN A 265 -2.62 2.30 -9.87
N VAL A 266 -3.36 1.26 -9.51
CA VAL A 266 -4.74 1.39 -9.06
C VAL A 266 -4.91 0.78 -7.67
N VAL A 267 -5.22 1.64 -6.70
CA VAL A 267 -5.63 1.23 -5.36
C VAL A 267 -7.13 1.39 -5.24
N LYS A 268 -7.82 0.37 -4.71
CA LYS A 268 -9.25 0.40 -4.47
C LYS A 268 -9.54 0.54 -2.99
N LEU A 269 -10.57 1.30 -2.63
CA LEU A 269 -11.05 1.42 -1.26
C LEU A 269 -12.51 1.05 -1.18
N GLN A 270 -12.88 0.34 -0.12
CA GLN A 270 -14.28 0.08 0.25
C GLN A 270 -14.51 0.28 1.73
N MET A 271 -15.74 0.54 2.12
CA MET A 271 -16.15 0.61 3.50
C MET A 271 -16.67 -0.75 3.99
N GLN A 272 -16.24 -1.13 5.19
CA GLN A 272 -16.74 -2.30 5.91
C GLN A 272 -17.09 -1.91 7.35
N LYS A 273 -18.00 -2.62 7.96
CA LYS A 273 -18.26 -2.48 9.41
C LYS A 273 -17.38 -3.47 10.16
N ASP A 274 -16.71 -3.00 11.19
CA ASP A 274 -15.99 -3.87 12.12
C ASP A 274 -16.94 -4.55 13.11
N GLU A 275 -16.40 -5.40 13.99
CA GLU A 275 -17.16 -6.12 15.02
C GLU A 275 -17.94 -5.20 15.97
N SER A 276 -17.51 -3.94 16.12
CA SER A 276 -18.19 -2.90 16.89
C SER A 276 -19.21 -2.10 16.07
N ASN A 277 -19.52 -2.55 14.85
CA ASN A 277 -20.42 -1.88 13.90
C ASN A 277 -19.96 -0.46 13.47
N LYS A 278 -18.65 -0.17 13.62
CA LYS A 278 -18.04 1.09 13.17
C LYS A 278 -17.55 0.95 11.73
N ILE A 279 -17.73 2.02 10.95
CA ILE A 279 -17.24 2.08 9.58
C ILE A 279 -15.70 2.09 9.58
N ARG A 280 -15.14 1.18 8.78
CA ARG A 280 -13.70 1.03 8.55
C ARG A 280 -13.41 1.11 7.05
N VAL A 281 -12.27 1.67 6.72
CA VAL A 281 -11.75 1.65 5.35
C VAL A 281 -11.00 0.34 5.14
N CYS A 282 -11.32 -0.37 4.07
CA CYS A 282 -10.52 -1.47 3.55
C CYS A 282 -9.82 -0.99 2.28
N PHE A 283 -8.51 -1.19 2.20
CA PHE A 283 -7.75 -0.98 0.97
C PHE A 283 -7.54 -2.31 0.24
N GLY A 284 -7.47 -2.26 -1.07
CA GLY A 284 -7.32 -3.44 -1.88
C GLY A 284 -6.90 -3.16 -3.30
N GLY A 285 -6.78 -4.22 -4.06
CA GLY A 285 -6.44 -4.20 -5.48
C GLY A 285 -6.07 -5.58 -5.99
N ASN A 286 -5.68 -5.61 -7.25
CA ASN A 286 -5.14 -6.78 -7.93
C ASN A 286 -3.62 -6.87 -7.76
N ALA A 287 -3.05 -7.90 -8.37
CA ALA A 287 -1.60 -8.03 -8.52
C ALA A 287 -1.24 -8.78 -9.80
N VAL A 288 -0.03 -8.56 -10.29
CA VAL A 288 0.48 -9.20 -11.50
C VAL A 288 1.78 -9.93 -11.18
N THR A 289 1.80 -11.25 -11.37
CA THR A 289 3.03 -12.04 -11.26
C THR A 289 3.91 -11.75 -12.46
N ARG A 290 5.12 -11.23 -12.24
CA ARG A 290 6.08 -10.89 -13.29
C ARG A 290 7.15 -11.94 -13.48
N ILE A 291 7.57 -12.57 -12.38
CA ILE A 291 8.64 -13.58 -12.41
C ILE A 291 8.24 -14.72 -11.49
N GLU A 292 8.44 -15.95 -11.97
CA GLU A 292 8.29 -17.17 -11.21
C GLU A 292 9.51 -18.05 -11.47
N GLY A 293 10.08 -18.63 -10.40
CA GLY A 293 11.27 -19.47 -10.51
C GLY A 293 11.73 -20.02 -9.18
N LYS A 294 13.03 -20.30 -9.08
CA LYS A 294 13.68 -20.87 -7.90
C LYS A 294 14.68 -19.88 -7.30
N TYR A 295 14.65 -19.75 -5.99
CA TYR A 295 15.67 -19.04 -5.23
C TYR A 295 16.55 -20.06 -4.50
N TYR A 296 17.86 -19.88 -4.55
CA TYR A 296 18.84 -20.81 -3.97
C TYR A 296 19.66 -20.12 -2.87
N ILE A 297 19.70 -20.73 -1.68
CA ILE A 297 20.64 -20.36 -0.63
C ILE A 297 21.80 -21.34 -0.65
N TYR A 298 22.99 -20.82 -0.90
CA TYR A 298 24.24 -21.58 -0.81
C TYR A 298 24.82 -21.41 0.61
N LYS A 299 25.20 -22.55 1.24
CA LYS A 299 25.90 -22.54 2.53
C LYS A 299 27.36 -22.21 2.33
#